data_ae3ac2af7e7e5655e3b4883f647e4fcf
#
_entry.id   ae3ac2af7e7e5655e3b4883f647e4fcf
#
_cell.length_a   1.000
_cell.length_b   1.000
_cell.length_c   1.000
_cell.angle_alpha   90.00
_cell.angle_beta   90.00
_cell.angle_gamma   90.00
#
_symmetry.space_group_name_H-M   'P 1'
#
loop_
_entity.id
_entity.type
_entity.pdbx_description
1 polymer ?
#
loop_
_entity_poly.entity_id
_entity_poly.type
_entity_poly.pdbx_seq_one_letter_code
_entity_poly.pdbx_strand_id
1 'polypeptide(L)'
;MILRVILSIFLMINFSSVPLAALPAKENLSKLNKINFVQNVEVAKKRFQLEDYQGVINILSINIKSKDIPNSYLVESLINRANTYFFIKDFKNAKADYLNCLNIDICQRGDVNLNLGKLELRLGNNEIAASYFKNAILLSKNNIRVLSEALTFFKNP
;
A
#
# COMPACT_ATOMS: atom_id res chain seq x y z
N MET A 1 -38.13 -18.43 -27.09
CA MET A 1 -37.29 -18.88 -28.24
C MET A 1 -35.94 -18.13 -28.35
N ILE A 2 -35.78 -16.99 -27.72
CA ILE A 2 -34.56 -16.15 -27.79
C ILE A 2 -33.44 -16.61 -26.83
N LEU A 3 -33.79 -17.26 -25.73
CA LEU A 3 -32.82 -17.70 -24.70
C LEU A 3 -31.97 -18.93 -25.13
N ARG A 4 -32.41 -19.71 -26.13
CA ARG A 4 -31.65 -20.86 -26.65
C ARG A 4 -30.57 -20.48 -27.70
N VAL A 5 -30.67 -19.31 -28.29
CA VAL A 5 -29.73 -18.85 -29.33
C VAL A 5 -28.48 -18.25 -28.68
N ILE A 6 -28.60 -17.66 -27.48
CA ILE A 6 -27.45 -17.05 -26.77
C ILE A 6 -26.50 -18.13 -26.19
N LEU A 7 -27.05 -19.29 -25.81
CA LEU A 7 -26.24 -20.38 -25.26
C LEU A 7 -25.43 -21.13 -26.34
N SER A 8 -25.84 -21.05 -27.62
CA SER A 8 -25.15 -21.69 -28.74
C SER A 8 -23.96 -20.89 -29.25
N ILE A 9 -23.92 -19.58 -29.01
CA ILE A 9 -22.82 -18.72 -29.45
C ILE A 9 -21.62 -18.79 -28.45
N PHE A 10 -21.89 -19.16 -27.18
CA PHE A 10 -20.84 -19.27 -26.16
C PHE A 10 -20.03 -20.58 -26.24
N LEU A 11 -20.46 -21.56 -27.01
CA LEU A 11 -19.86 -22.90 -27.12
C LEU A 11 -19.02 -23.10 -28.37
N MET A 12 -18.81 -22.04 -29.18
CA MET A 12 -17.97 -22.09 -30.39
C MET A 12 -16.74 -21.15 -30.29
N ILE A 13 -16.34 -20.77 -29.11
CA ILE A 13 -14.96 -20.29 -28.93
C ILE A 13 -14.12 -21.55 -28.80
N ASN A 14 -13.69 -22.06 -29.96
CA ASN A 14 -12.66 -23.08 -30.04
C ASN A 14 -11.46 -22.64 -29.19
N PHE A 15 -11.26 -23.31 -28.05
CA PHE A 15 -9.99 -23.36 -27.35
C PHE A 15 -8.99 -24.15 -28.20
N SER A 16 -8.89 -23.86 -29.48
CA SER A 16 -7.83 -24.37 -30.31
C SER A 16 -6.57 -23.54 -30.01
N SER A 17 -5.74 -24.08 -29.11
CA SER A 17 -4.30 -23.82 -28.99
C SER A 17 -3.91 -22.37 -29.35
N VAL A 18 -3.96 -21.49 -28.34
CA VAL A 18 -3.15 -20.26 -28.41
C VAL A 18 -1.72 -20.76 -28.61
N PRO A 19 -1.08 -20.49 -29.74
CA PRO A 19 0.27 -20.98 -29.98
C PRO A 19 1.18 -20.46 -28.87
N LEU A 20 2.07 -21.30 -28.37
CA LEU A 20 3.05 -20.94 -27.32
C LEU A 20 3.83 -19.67 -27.65
N ALA A 21 3.94 -19.30 -28.94
CA ALA A 21 4.49 -18.06 -29.44
C ALA A 21 3.64 -16.81 -29.15
N ALA A 22 2.38 -16.96 -28.71
CA ALA A 22 1.50 -15.85 -28.34
C ALA A 22 1.56 -15.48 -26.84
N LEU A 23 2.40 -16.16 -26.05
CA LEU A 23 2.69 -15.71 -24.70
C LEU A 23 3.43 -14.36 -24.76
N PRO A 24 2.99 -13.35 -24.00
CA PRO A 24 3.65 -12.06 -24.02
C PRO A 24 5.13 -12.24 -23.69
N ALA A 25 6.01 -11.60 -24.44
CA ALA A 25 7.43 -11.58 -24.15
C ALA A 25 7.62 -11.14 -22.66
N LYS A 26 8.69 -11.60 -22.02
CA LYS A 26 8.98 -11.30 -20.59
C LYS A 26 8.85 -9.81 -20.26
N GLU A 27 9.19 -8.95 -21.21
CA GLU A 27 9.04 -7.49 -21.13
C GLU A 27 7.56 -7.06 -21.05
N ASN A 28 6.69 -7.66 -21.87
CA ASN A 28 5.24 -7.38 -21.82
C ASN A 28 4.60 -7.86 -20.54
N LEU A 29 5.05 -8.98 -19.99
CA LEU A 29 4.58 -9.50 -18.71
C LEU A 29 4.99 -8.58 -17.55
N SER A 30 6.23 -8.09 -17.54
CA SER A 30 6.71 -7.14 -16.52
C SER A 30 5.94 -5.82 -16.56
N LYS A 31 5.64 -5.33 -17.76
CA LYS A 31 4.81 -4.13 -17.97
C LYS A 31 3.37 -4.33 -17.51
N LEU A 32 2.79 -5.49 -17.79
CA LEU A 32 1.43 -5.84 -17.35
C LEU A 32 1.35 -5.94 -15.82
N ASN A 33 2.33 -6.59 -15.18
CA ASN A 33 2.40 -6.69 -13.72
C ASN A 33 2.53 -5.31 -13.07
N LYS A 34 3.34 -4.41 -13.66
CA LYS A 34 3.49 -3.04 -13.19
C LYS A 34 2.16 -2.27 -13.25
N ILE A 35 1.40 -2.42 -14.34
CA ILE A 35 0.07 -1.81 -14.48
C ILE A 35 -0.87 -2.34 -13.37
N ASN A 36 -0.84 -3.65 -13.10
CA ASN A 36 -1.66 -4.24 -12.04
C ASN A 36 -1.33 -3.68 -10.65
N PHE A 37 -0.05 -3.44 -10.33
CA PHE A 37 0.33 -2.84 -9.04
C PHE A 37 -0.22 -1.43 -8.88
N VAL A 38 -0.13 -0.60 -9.93
CA VAL A 38 -0.73 0.75 -9.95
C VAL A 38 -2.24 0.68 -9.74
N GLN A 39 -2.93 -0.16 -10.51
CA GLN A 39 -4.37 -0.31 -10.42
C GLN A 39 -4.81 -0.77 -9.03
N ASN A 40 -4.08 -1.69 -8.40
CA ASN A 40 -4.37 -2.15 -7.05
C ASN A 40 -4.29 -1.02 -6.03
N VAL A 41 -3.31 -0.13 -6.14
CA VAL A 41 -3.18 1.04 -5.26
C VAL A 41 -4.35 2.01 -5.47
N GLU A 42 -4.73 2.29 -6.72
CA GLU A 42 -5.87 3.17 -7.02
C GLU A 42 -7.21 2.58 -6.56
N VAL A 43 -7.40 1.28 -6.73
CA VAL A 43 -8.58 0.58 -6.21
C VAL A 43 -8.60 0.62 -4.67
N ALA A 44 -7.44 0.45 -4.02
CA ALA A 44 -7.32 0.56 -2.57
C ALA A 44 -7.74 1.94 -2.06
N LYS A 45 -7.29 3.03 -2.72
CA LYS A 45 -7.69 4.40 -2.39
C LYS A 45 -9.21 4.60 -2.48
N LYS A 46 -9.83 4.10 -3.56
CA LYS A 46 -11.29 4.16 -3.72
C LYS A 46 -12.04 3.35 -2.66
N ARG A 47 -11.55 2.15 -2.33
CA ARG A 47 -12.15 1.31 -1.28
C ARG A 47 -12.05 1.98 0.09
N PHE A 48 -10.94 2.65 0.39
CA PHE A 48 -10.78 3.41 1.63
C PHE A 48 -11.84 4.51 1.75
N GLN A 49 -12.12 5.24 0.67
CA GLN A 49 -13.17 6.27 0.62
C GLN A 49 -14.59 5.70 0.82
N LEU A 50 -14.80 4.43 0.45
CA LEU A 50 -16.04 3.68 0.66
C LEU A 50 -16.08 2.93 1.99
N GLU A 51 -15.11 3.18 2.88
CA GLU A 51 -14.96 2.52 4.19
C GLU A 51 -14.78 0.99 4.11
N ASP A 52 -14.47 0.45 2.93
CA ASP A 52 -14.14 -0.97 2.75
C ASP A 52 -12.67 -1.24 3.13
N TYR A 53 -12.35 -1.09 4.41
CA TYR A 53 -10.98 -1.23 4.94
C TYR A 53 -10.42 -2.65 4.75
N GLN A 54 -11.27 -3.68 4.86
CA GLN A 54 -10.84 -5.05 4.62
C GLN A 54 -10.48 -5.27 3.15
N GLY A 55 -11.23 -4.69 2.23
CA GLY A 55 -10.93 -4.70 0.80
C GLY A 55 -9.61 -3.99 0.48
N VAL A 56 -9.31 -2.87 1.16
CA VAL A 56 -8.00 -2.18 1.06
C VAL A 56 -6.87 -3.12 1.47
N ILE A 57 -6.99 -3.72 2.66
CA ILE A 57 -5.97 -4.63 3.22
C ILE A 57 -5.73 -5.81 2.27
N ASN A 58 -6.80 -6.42 1.75
CA ASN A 58 -6.70 -7.56 0.87
C ASN A 58 -5.96 -7.22 -0.43
N ILE A 59 -6.36 -6.14 -1.12
CA ILE A 59 -5.77 -5.78 -2.42
C ILE A 59 -4.31 -5.33 -2.29
N LEU A 60 -3.96 -4.57 -1.25
CA LEU A 60 -2.58 -4.16 -1.02
C LEU A 60 -1.70 -5.33 -0.58
N SER A 61 -2.27 -6.34 0.09
CA SER A 61 -1.57 -7.58 0.44
C SER A 61 -1.18 -8.40 -0.79
N ILE A 62 -1.95 -8.33 -1.88
CA ILE A 62 -1.59 -8.96 -3.16
C ILE A 62 -0.31 -8.31 -3.69
N ASN A 63 -0.23 -6.98 -3.69
CA ASN A 63 0.97 -6.26 -4.11
C ASN A 63 2.18 -6.67 -3.26
N ILE A 64 2.06 -6.58 -1.94
CA ILE A 64 3.16 -6.81 -1.00
C ILE A 64 3.71 -8.25 -1.07
N LYS A 65 2.86 -9.23 -1.37
CA LYS A 65 3.26 -10.65 -1.53
C LYS A 65 3.89 -10.96 -2.88
N SER A 66 3.80 -10.06 -3.85
CA SER A 66 4.37 -10.29 -5.18
C SER A 66 5.89 -10.23 -5.14
N LYS A 67 6.55 -11.25 -5.71
CA LYS A 67 8.02 -11.30 -5.79
C LYS A 67 8.61 -10.26 -6.75
N ASP A 68 7.81 -9.84 -7.75
CA ASP A 68 8.27 -8.96 -8.84
C ASP A 68 7.80 -7.51 -8.65
N ILE A 69 7.33 -7.14 -7.46
CA ILE A 69 6.87 -5.78 -7.18
C ILE A 69 8.07 -4.81 -7.15
N PRO A 70 8.06 -3.74 -7.95
CA PRO A 70 9.06 -2.69 -7.81
C PRO A 70 8.97 -2.01 -6.43
N ASN A 71 10.13 -1.63 -5.87
CA ASN A 71 10.21 -1.01 -4.54
C ASN A 71 9.29 0.20 -4.36
N SER A 72 9.06 0.99 -5.42
CA SER A 72 8.15 2.15 -5.36
C SER A 72 6.71 1.74 -5.01
N TYR A 73 6.18 0.70 -5.64
CA TYR A 73 4.83 0.19 -5.36
C TYR A 73 4.77 -0.62 -4.07
N LEU A 74 5.86 -1.30 -3.70
CA LEU A 74 5.97 -1.97 -2.40
C LEU A 74 5.87 -0.95 -1.27
N VAL A 75 6.64 0.13 -1.33
CA VAL A 75 6.61 1.23 -0.36
C VAL A 75 5.21 1.84 -0.27
N GLU A 76 4.61 2.20 -1.41
CA GLU A 76 3.27 2.78 -1.44
C GLU A 76 2.21 1.82 -0.88
N SER A 77 2.31 0.53 -1.21
CA SER A 77 1.39 -0.49 -0.69
C SER A 77 1.54 -0.69 0.81
N LEU A 78 2.78 -0.74 1.33
CA LEU A 78 3.05 -0.85 2.77
C LEU A 78 2.50 0.35 3.53
N ILE A 79 2.78 1.59 3.08
CA ILE A 79 2.33 2.81 3.75
C ILE A 79 0.80 2.89 3.75
N ASN A 80 0.14 2.64 2.62
CA ASN A 80 -1.32 2.72 2.54
C ASN A 80 -2.00 1.63 3.38
N ARG A 81 -1.43 0.41 3.43
CA ARG A 81 -1.96 -0.66 4.29
C ARG A 81 -1.74 -0.36 5.77
N ALA A 82 -0.57 0.16 6.13
CA ALA A 82 -0.27 0.60 7.50
C ALA A 82 -1.22 1.71 7.95
N ASN A 83 -1.48 2.71 7.09
CA ASN A 83 -2.45 3.79 7.38
C ASN A 83 -3.85 3.22 7.61
N THR A 84 -4.26 2.22 6.82
CA THR A 84 -5.55 1.54 6.97
C THR A 84 -5.63 0.78 8.28
N TYR A 85 -4.60 0.01 8.63
CA TYR A 85 -4.50 -0.66 9.93
C TYR A 85 -4.53 0.33 11.09
N PHE A 86 -3.81 1.45 10.97
CA PHE A 86 -3.83 2.50 12.00
C PHE A 86 -5.24 3.07 12.17
N PHE A 87 -5.95 3.34 11.06
CA PHE A 87 -7.30 3.88 11.08
C PHE A 87 -8.30 2.96 11.80
N ILE A 88 -8.24 1.66 11.52
CA ILE A 88 -9.07 0.66 12.20
C ILE A 88 -8.53 0.24 13.58
N LYS A 89 -7.51 0.92 14.09
CA LYS A 89 -6.84 0.70 15.38
C LYS A 89 -6.11 -0.65 15.52
N ASP A 90 -5.80 -1.31 14.42
CA ASP A 90 -4.90 -2.47 14.41
C ASP A 90 -3.43 -1.99 14.43
N PHE A 91 -3.03 -1.44 15.57
CA PHE A 91 -1.71 -0.81 15.74
C PHE A 91 -0.55 -1.79 15.58
N LYS A 92 -0.78 -3.07 15.86
CA LYS A 92 0.24 -4.12 15.69
C LYS A 92 0.62 -4.28 14.21
N ASN A 93 -0.35 -4.46 13.34
CA ASN A 93 -0.11 -4.63 11.91
C ASN A 93 0.32 -3.31 11.24
N ALA A 94 -0.22 -2.17 11.68
CA ALA A 94 0.24 -0.86 11.24
C ALA A 94 1.73 -0.66 11.50
N LYS A 95 2.19 -0.94 12.74
CA LYS A 95 3.59 -0.83 13.12
C LYS A 95 4.49 -1.74 12.28
N ALA A 96 4.07 -2.98 12.07
CA ALA A 96 4.84 -3.94 11.26
C ALA A 96 5.06 -3.44 9.82
N ASP A 97 4.03 -2.92 9.17
CA ASP A 97 4.13 -2.41 7.81
C ASP A 97 4.98 -1.13 7.72
N TYR A 98 4.87 -0.20 8.68
CA TYR A 98 5.73 0.98 8.74
C TYR A 98 7.21 0.59 8.93
N LEU A 99 7.51 -0.35 9.82
CA LEU A 99 8.87 -0.83 10.03
C LEU A 99 9.41 -1.55 8.79
N ASN A 100 8.58 -2.35 8.11
CA ASN A 100 8.97 -2.97 6.84
C ASN A 100 9.29 -1.93 5.76
N CYS A 101 8.55 -0.81 5.70
CA CYS A 101 8.87 0.30 4.80
C CYS A 101 10.25 0.87 5.10
N LEU A 102 10.60 1.11 6.36
CA LEU A 102 11.89 1.71 6.74
C LEU A 102 13.10 0.87 6.31
N ASN A 103 12.94 -0.42 6.03
CA ASN A 103 13.97 -1.30 5.50
C ASN A 103 14.18 -1.16 3.99
N ILE A 104 13.39 -0.32 3.29
CA ILE A 104 13.49 -0.08 1.85
C ILE A 104 14.10 1.31 1.64
N ASP A 105 15.15 1.42 0.82
CA ASP A 105 15.94 2.66 0.68
C ASP A 105 15.11 3.88 0.24
N ILE A 106 14.12 3.67 -0.65
CA ILE A 106 13.27 4.74 -1.16
C ILE A 106 12.08 5.08 -0.25
N CYS A 107 11.97 4.45 0.93
CA CYS A 107 10.90 4.74 1.87
C CYS A 107 10.96 6.22 2.32
N GLN A 108 9.80 6.88 2.37
CA GLN A 108 9.67 8.25 2.87
C GLN A 108 9.82 8.28 4.40
N ARG A 109 11.04 8.16 4.87
CA ARG A 109 11.40 7.93 6.28
C ARG A 109 10.84 8.99 7.22
N GLY A 110 10.74 10.25 6.80
CA GLY A 110 10.17 11.33 7.60
C GLY A 110 8.69 11.11 7.90
N ASP A 111 7.88 10.85 6.86
CA ASP A 111 6.45 10.58 6.99
C ASP A 111 6.18 9.30 7.80
N VAL A 112 6.94 8.24 7.55
CA VAL A 112 6.79 6.97 8.28
C VAL A 112 7.15 7.14 9.76
N ASN A 113 8.22 7.87 10.08
CA ASN A 113 8.55 8.17 11.48
C ASN A 113 7.47 9.04 12.14
N LEU A 114 6.88 10.02 11.43
CA LEU A 114 5.74 10.77 11.96
C LEU A 114 4.57 9.84 12.32
N ASN A 115 4.21 8.92 11.43
CA ASN A 115 3.10 7.99 11.66
C ASN A 115 3.40 6.98 12.78
N LEU A 116 4.64 6.49 12.88
CA LEU A 116 5.09 5.67 14.01
C LEU A 116 5.01 6.45 15.32
N GLY A 117 5.43 7.71 15.35
CA GLY A 117 5.27 8.56 16.53
C GLY A 117 3.83 8.71 16.97
N LYS A 118 2.92 8.98 16.02
CA LYS A 118 1.47 9.04 16.29
C LYS A 118 0.93 7.71 16.83
N LEU A 119 1.40 6.58 16.28
CA LEU A 119 1.01 5.24 16.71
C LEU A 119 1.46 4.98 18.16
N GLU A 120 2.72 5.24 18.47
CA GLU A 120 3.25 5.04 19.82
C GLU A 120 2.55 5.94 20.85
N LEU A 121 2.20 7.17 20.45
CA LEU A 121 1.41 8.07 21.28
C LEU A 121 0.02 7.48 21.60
N ARG A 122 -0.63 6.85 20.61
CA ARG A 122 -1.92 6.16 20.80
C ARG A 122 -1.81 4.95 21.73
N LEU A 123 -0.63 4.33 21.79
CA LEU A 123 -0.32 3.22 22.71
C LEU A 123 0.12 3.70 24.11
N GLY A 124 0.27 5.01 24.34
CA GLY A 124 0.76 5.59 25.59
C GLY A 124 2.28 5.53 25.76
N ASN A 125 3.03 5.17 24.72
CA ASN A 125 4.49 5.05 24.74
C ASN A 125 5.15 6.40 24.42
N ASN A 126 4.98 7.40 25.30
CA ASN A 126 5.36 8.79 25.04
C ASN A 126 6.87 8.98 24.69
N GLU A 127 7.77 8.28 25.38
CA GLU A 127 9.20 8.36 25.13
C GLU A 127 9.58 7.81 23.74
N ILE A 128 8.96 6.69 23.35
CA ILE A 128 9.16 6.11 22.03
C ILE A 128 8.57 7.02 20.95
N ALA A 129 7.39 7.58 21.20
CA ALA A 129 6.76 8.55 20.29
C ALA A 129 7.65 9.78 20.08
N ALA A 130 8.21 10.35 21.16
CA ALA A 130 9.15 11.47 21.09
C ALA A 130 10.37 11.16 20.21
N SER A 131 10.92 9.95 20.34
CA SER A 131 12.04 9.49 19.51
C SER A 131 11.68 9.47 18.01
N TYR A 132 10.53 8.91 17.67
CA TYR A 132 10.04 8.89 16.29
C TYR A 132 9.75 10.29 15.75
N PHE A 133 9.13 11.19 16.52
CA PHE A 133 8.91 12.57 16.10
C PHE A 133 10.21 13.31 15.87
N LYS A 134 11.21 13.11 16.72
CA LYS A 134 12.57 13.67 16.51
C LYS A 134 13.19 13.18 15.21
N ASN A 135 13.09 11.89 14.92
CA ASN A 135 13.55 11.34 13.64
C ASN A 135 12.76 11.91 12.45
N ALA A 136 11.44 12.07 12.58
CA ALA A 136 10.63 12.68 11.55
C ALA A 136 11.10 14.11 11.22
N ILE A 137 11.42 14.92 12.22
CA ILE A 137 11.96 16.28 12.06
C ILE A 137 13.32 16.23 11.34
N LEU A 138 14.24 15.38 11.78
CA LEU A 138 15.59 15.28 11.21
C LEU A 138 15.56 14.84 9.72
N LEU A 139 14.63 13.96 9.36
CA LEU A 139 14.55 13.35 8.03
C LEU A 139 13.66 14.13 7.05
N SER A 140 12.95 15.16 7.51
CA SER A 140 11.96 15.90 6.71
C SER A 140 12.32 17.35 6.44
N LYS A 141 13.59 17.64 6.21
CA LYS A 141 14.15 19.02 6.08
C LYS A 141 13.31 19.97 5.22
N ASN A 142 12.62 19.47 4.20
CA ASN A 142 11.84 20.26 3.24
C ASN A 142 10.32 19.95 3.28
N ASN A 143 9.87 19.10 4.20
CA ASN A 143 8.46 18.74 4.30
C ASN A 143 7.80 19.49 5.48
N ILE A 144 7.31 20.70 5.18
CA ILE A 144 6.69 21.61 6.19
C ILE A 144 5.55 20.90 6.95
N ARG A 145 4.76 20.07 6.29
CA ARG A 145 3.67 19.33 6.94
C ARG A 145 4.20 18.40 8.03
N VAL A 146 5.20 17.57 7.70
CA VAL A 146 5.79 16.63 8.68
C VAL A 146 6.44 17.37 9.83
N LEU A 147 7.19 18.46 9.53
CA LEU A 147 7.83 19.29 10.55
C LEU A 147 6.79 19.91 11.48
N SER A 148 5.73 20.51 10.93
CA SER A 148 4.66 21.15 11.70
C SER A 148 3.96 20.14 12.61
N GLU A 149 3.56 18.98 12.07
CA GLU A 149 2.87 17.96 12.83
C GLU A 149 3.76 17.32 13.92
N ALA A 150 5.03 17.05 13.63
CA ALA A 150 5.94 16.51 14.63
C ALA A 150 6.26 17.50 15.75
N LEU A 151 6.38 18.80 15.44
CA LEU A 151 6.62 19.84 16.43
C LEU A 151 5.44 20.09 17.36
N THR A 152 4.20 19.83 16.93
CA THR A 152 3.03 19.97 17.81
C THR A 152 3.09 19.08 19.04
N PHE A 153 3.71 17.89 18.92
CA PHE A 153 3.91 16.99 20.04
C PHE A 153 4.75 17.64 21.16
N PHE A 154 5.80 18.42 20.79
CA PHE A 154 6.69 19.05 21.77
C PHE A 154 6.14 20.37 22.34
N LYS A 155 5.08 20.95 21.74
CA LYS A 155 4.42 22.15 22.23
C LYS A 155 3.34 21.86 23.26
N ASN A 156 2.73 20.68 23.20
CA ASN A 156 1.65 20.25 24.09
C ASN A 156 2.03 18.87 24.67
N PRO A 157 2.98 18.83 25.64
CA PRO A 157 3.46 17.59 26.24
C PRO A 157 2.40 16.89 27.10
#